data_fecc7afb3513b9d06ecc3f82491e7f7f
#
_entry.id   fecc7afb3513b9d06ecc3f82491e7f7f
#
_cell.length_a   1.000
_cell.length_b   1.000
_cell.length_c   1.000
_cell.angle_alpha   90.00
_cell.angle_beta   90.00
_cell.angle_gamma   90.00
#
_symmetry.space_group_name_H-M   'P 1'
#
loop_
_entity.id
_entity.type
_entity.pdbx_description
1 polymer ?
#
loop_
_entity_poly.entity_id
_entity_poly.type
_entity_poly.pdbx_seq_one_letter_code
_entity_poly.pdbx_strand_id
1 'polypeptide(L)'
;MEKLEPENFKYNVEQLQNVVSKIEGALPCNVIQISEKTYEYLCKKLGERKNVEIRLPENIKVTSKKDLQMVRAEAVYSDGTVASKKIIWDFDRIDFSQKGKQKIYGEIYCPHFAFPIASDRADPDVFKWKGKYYFIATNDADQNHTLYMRQADSIEEIANASESLILDSSTYKNIGGLLWAPEFHEINGKLFIFFAATSGEFFWEESHVMCLKEGGNPMNRNDWSEPKRICRMDGSELCEAGKVITLDMTCFLWQDEYYVIWSQRQFVPVDLGAWLYIAKLDENEPWKLKSEPVLLSKPEFGWANNHTFVDEGPFALIRGDKLFVTFSSAAVDTSYVVGLLQIEKGKNPLERENWKKTGYPLLSSRSIKGEFGTGHNAYVIDEDGVVWNTYHARPGTQAPRSSGIRRVHFDVDGEPVLDLTEENDVLKEFRKVEIEVEIQ
;
A
#
# COMPACT_ATOMS: atom_id res chain seq x y z
N MET A 1 11.60 -12.73 -19.20
CA MET A 1 11.07 -12.84 -20.59
C MET A 1 12.09 -13.61 -21.44
N GLU A 2 11.67 -14.67 -22.10
CA GLU A 2 12.55 -15.30 -23.10
C GLU A 2 12.59 -14.46 -24.38
N LYS A 3 13.80 -14.24 -24.90
CA LYS A 3 14.02 -13.56 -26.17
C LYS A 3 13.80 -14.56 -27.30
N LEU A 4 12.89 -14.26 -28.21
CA LEU A 4 12.66 -15.05 -29.42
C LEU A 4 13.50 -14.45 -30.55
N GLU A 5 14.30 -15.28 -31.24
CA GLU A 5 15.13 -14.79 -32.33
C GLU A 5 14.27 -14.35 -33.55
N PRO A 6 14.57 -13.19 -34.16
CA PRO A 6 13.75 -12.60 -35.22
C PRO A 6 13.51 -13.47 -36.44
N GLU A 7 14.41 -14.40 -36.73
CA GLU A 7 14.35 -15.27 -37.89
C GLU A 7 13.24 -16.33 -37.81
N ASN A 8 12.61 -16.51 -36.65
CA ASN A 8 11.64 -17.56 -36.35
C ASN A 8 10.19 -17.08 -36.23
N PHE A 9 9.83 -15.93 -36.80
CA PHE A 9 8.47 -15.36 -36.65
C PHE A 9 7.34 -16.14 -37.35
N LYS A 10 7.62 -17.24 -38.00
CA LYS A 10 6.58 -18.17 -38.45
C LYS A 10 6.40 -19.30 -37.43
N TYR A 11 6.06 -18.94 -36.21
CA TYR A 11 5.75 -19.91 -35.18
C TYR A 11 4.51 -20.71 -35.56
N ASN A 12 4.64 -22.02 -35.59
CA ASN A 12 3.47 -22.87 -35.49
C ASN A 12 3.04 -23.01 -34.01
N VAL A 13 1.84 -23.50 -33.78
CA VAL A 13 1.26 -23.65 -32.42
C VAL A 13 2.17 -24.49 -31.53
N GLU A 14 2.86 -25.48 -32.07
CA GLU A 14 3.75 -26.38 -31.32
C GLU A 14 5.01 -25.65 -30.83
N GLN A 15 5.60 -24.76 -31.61
CA GLN A 15 6.76 -23.95 -31.22
C GLN A 15 6.38 -22.96 -30.11
N LEU A 16 5.20 -22.33 -30.20
CA LEU A 16 4.67 -21.46 -29.18
C LEU A 16 4.39 -22.22 -27.87
N GLN A 17 3.81 -23.41 -27.95
CA GLN A 17 3.59 -24.29 -26.80
C GLN A 17 4.90 -24.64 -26.10
N ASN A 18 5.96 -24.95 -26.83
CA ASN A 18 7.27 -25.25 -26.27
C ASN A 18 7.93 -24.08 -25.55
N VAL A 19 7.74 -22.86 -26.01
CA VAL A 19 8.22 -21.64 -25.32
C VAL A 19 7.39 -21.37 -24.07
N VAL A 20 6.07 -21.40 -24.19
CA VAL A 20 5.13 -21.04 -23.11
C VAL A 20 5.10 -22.09 -22.02
N SER A 21 5.35 -23.40 -22.33
CA SER A 21 5.41 -24.50 -21.34
C SER A 21 6.49 -24.30 -20.27
N LYS A 22 7.49 -23.46 -20.51
CA LYS A 22 8.54 -23.11 -19.55
C LYS A 22 8.10 -22.02 -18.56
N ILE A 23 6.95 -21.41 -18.76
CA ILE A 23 6.42 -20.34 -17.93
C ILE A 23 5.17 -20.87 -17.23
N GLU A 24 5.24 -21.05 -15.92
CA GLU A 24 4.12 -21.56 -15.13
C GLU A 24 2.85 -20.71 -15.31
N GLY A 25 1.75 -21.36 -15.67
CA GLY A 25 0.44 -20.74 -15.86
C GLY A 25 0.29 -19.86 -17.10
N ALA A 26 1.29 -19.80 -17.99
CA ALA A 26 1.15 -19.13 -19.28
C ALA A 26 0.45 -20.03 -20.31
N LEU A 27 -0.37 -19.41 -21.15
CA LEU A 27 -1.01 -20.06 -22.29
C LEU A 27 -0.58 -19.36 -23.58
N PRO A 28 -0.33 -20.11 -24.68
CA PRO A 28 -0.02 -19.51 -25.96
C PRO A 28 -1.25 -18.77 -26.50
N CYS A 29 -1.08 -17.50 -26.87
CA CYS A 29 -2.12 -16.73 -27.55
C CYS A 29 -1.57 -16.03 -28.78
N ASN A 30 -1.18 -14.76 -28.68
CA ASN A 30 -0.68 -13.97 -29.80
C ASN A 30 0.81 -13.67 -29.65
N VAL A 31 1.49 -13.48 -30.77
CA VAL A 31 2.89 -13.04 -30.87
C VAL A 31 2.93 -11.68 -31.53
N ILE A 32 3.61 -10.73 -30.90
CA ILE A 32 3.89 -9.42 -31.48
C ILE A 32 5.40 -9.21 -31.57
N GLN A 33 5.85 -8.60 -32.65
CA GLN A 33 7.24 -8.19 -32.78
C GLN A 33 7.45 -6.86 -32.02
N ILE A 34 8.49 -6.79 -31.19
CA ILE A 34 8.90 -5.59 -30.49
C ILE A 34 10.35 -5.24 -30.82
N SER A 35 10.72 -3.95 -30.66
CA SER A 35 12.12 -3.53 -30.79
C SER A 35 12.96 -4.03 -29.62
N GLU A 36 14.27 -4.15 -29.81
CA GLU A 36 15.22 -4.45 -28.72
C GLU A 36 15.06 -3.47 -27.55
N LYS A 37 14.96 -2.17 -27.85
CA LYS A 37 14.72 -1.14 -26.84
C LYS A 37 13.44 -1.39 -26.02
N THR A 38 12.36 -1.82 -26.67
CA THR A 38 11.10 -2.18 -25.99
C THR A 38 11.30 -3.42 -25.14
N TYR A 39 12.01 -4.42 -25.62
CA TYR A 39 12.32 -5.63 -24.87
C TYR A 39 13.14 -5.32 -23.60
N GLU A 40 14.22 -4.55 -23.73
CA GLU A 40 15.03 -4.11 -22.58
C GLU A 40 14.23 -3.32 -21.55
N TYR A 41 13.36 -2.41 -22.01
CA TYR A 41 12.46 -1.66 -21.14
C TYR A 41 11.50 -2.59 -20.39
N LEU A 42 10.86 -3.54 -21.08
CA LEU A 42 9.94 -4.49 -20.45
C LEU A 42 10.66 -5.41 -19.46
N CYS A 43 11.89 -5.82 -19.75
CA CYS A 43 12.70 -6.59 -18.80
C CYS A 43 13.00 -5.80 -17.52
N LYS A 44 13.33 -4.51 -17.63
CA LYS A 44 13.52 -3.63 -16.49
C LYS A 44 12.23 -3.36 -15.73
N LYS A 45 11.13 -3.14 -16.46
CA LYS A 45 9.83 -2.78 -15.89
C LYS A 45 9.14 -3.94 -15.19
N LEU A 46 9.17 -5.13 -15.77
CA LEU A 46 8.38 -6.30 -15.35
C LEU A 46 9.23 -7.49 -14.87
N GLY A 47 10.55 -7.42 -15.01
CA GLY A 47 11.45 -8.47 -14.56
C GLY A 47 11.56 -8.54 -13.03
N GLU A 48 11.97 -9.70 -12.52
CA GLU A 48 12.30 -9.85 -11.10
C GLU A 48 13.41 -8.89 -10.70
N ARG A 49 13.18 -8.11 -9.66
CA ARG A 49 14.14 -7.13 -9.11
C ARG A 49 14.91 -7.74 -7.98
N LYS A 50 16.23 -7.52 -7.99
CA LYS A 50 17.11 -7.88 -6.88
C LYS A 50 18.26 -6.91 -6.79
N ASN A 51 18.74 -6.69 -5.59
CA ASN A 51 19.97 -5.93 -5.36
C ASN A 51 21.16 -6.60 -6.03
N VAL A 52 21.96 -5.82 -6.76
CA VAL A 52 23.15 -6.31 -7.49
C VAL A 52 24.44 -5.64 -7.04
N GLU A 53 24.35 -4.51 -6.34
CA GLU A 53 25.48 -3.74 -5.86
C GLU A 53 25.07 -2.87 -4.67
N ILE A 54 25.99 -2.66 -3.73
CA ILE A 54 25.89 -1.60 -2.72
C ILE A 54 27.00 -0.60 -2.97
N ARG A 55 26.64 0.65 -3.17
CA ARG A 55 27.57 1.77 -3.29
C ARG A 55 27.65 2.54 -1.98
N LEU A 56 28.86 2.78 -1.54
CA LEU A 56 29.13 3.56 -0.35
C LEU A 56 29.73 4.91 -0.75
N PRO A 57 29.38 6.00 -0.06
CA PRO A 57 29.99 7.29 -0.35
C PRO A 57 31.48 7.29 -0.01
N GLU A 58 32.25 8.05 -0.76
CA GLU A 58 33.70 8.22 -0.56
C GLU A 58 34.02 9.53 0.16
N ASN A 59 35.22 9.62 0.74
CA ASN A 59 35.77 10.85 1.35
C ASN A 59 34.86 11.45 2.45
N ILE A 60 34.31 10.58 3.30
CA ILE A 60 33.39 10.99 4.36
C ILE A 60 34.16 11.65 5.48
N LYS A 61 33.77 12.87 5.86
CA LYS A 61 34.30 13.62 6.99
C LYS A 61 33.25 13.68 8.09
N VAL A 62 33.59 13.31 9.30
CA VAL A 62 32.69 13.25 10.44
C VAL A 62 33.34 13.82 11.69
N THR A 63 32.52 14.44 12.54
CA THR A 63 32.96 14.97 13.86
C THR A 63 32.30 14.21 15.01
N SER A 64 31.22 13.48 14.72
CA SER A 64 30.39 12.84 15.73
C SER A 64 29.71 11.56 15.24
N LYS A 65 29.20 10.78 16.19
CA LYS A 65 28.31 9.63 15.90
C LYS A 65 27.11 10.05 15.06
N LYS A 66 26.55 11.23 15.30
CA LYS A 66 25.39 11.73 14.59
C LYS A 66 25.66 11.93 13.09
N ASP A 67 26.84 12.50 12.75
CA ASP A 67 27.23 12.68 11.35
C ASP A 67 27.29 11.33 10.63
N LEU A 68 27.90 10.34 11.30
CA LEU A 68 28.03 9.00 10.74
C LEU A 68 26.66 8.29 10.59
N GLN A 69 25.73 8.50 11.50
CA GLN A 69 24.36 7.98 11.41
C GLN A 69 23.57 8.56 10.22
N MET A 70 23.98 9.71 9.69
CA MET A 70 23.36 10.31 8.49
C MET A 70 23.92 9.76 7.18
N VAL A 71 25.03 9.04 7.22
CA VAL A 71 25.61 8.39 6.04
C VAL A 71 24.67 7.30 5.55
N ARG A 72 24.41 7.28 4.24
CA ARG A 72 23.57 6.30 3.57
C ARG A 72 24.36 5.55 2.51
N ALA A 73 24.05 4.28 2.35
CA ALA A 73 24.45 3.51 1.18
C ALA A 73 23.40 3.64 0.07
N GLU A 74 23.80 3.32 -1.15
CA GLU A 74 22.92 3.17 -2.28
C GLU A 74 22.86 1.69 -2.70
N ALA A 75 21.68 1.09 -2.61
CA ALA A 75 21.42 -0.22 -3.20
C ALA A 75 21.05 -0.05 -4.67
N VAL A 76 21.81 -0.68 -5.57
CA VAL A 76 21.54 -0.72 -7.01
C VAL A 76 20.82 -2.03 -7.32
N TYR A 77 19.77 -1.96 -8.12
CA TYR A 77 18.95 -3.12 -8.48
C TYR A 77 19.15 -3.55 -9.93
N SER A 78 18.76 -4.78 -10.23
CA SER A 78 18.94 -5.42 -11.55
C SER A 78 18.24 -4.68 -12.70
N ASP A 79 17.25 -3.83 -12.42
CA ASP A 79 16.58 -2.95 -13.39
C ASP A 79 17.30 -1.60 -13.59
N GLY A 80 18.37 -1.33 -12.81
CA GLY A 80 19.14 -0.10 -12.82
C GLY A 80 18.61 0.99 -11.90
N THR A 81 17.53 0.73 -11.16
CA THR A 81 17.04 1.67 -10.13
C THR A 81 17.95 1.66 -8.90
N VAL A 82 17.86 2.73 -8.09
CA VAL A 82 18.69 2.92 -6.90
C VAL A 82 17.79 3.28 -5.72
N ALA A 83 18.10 2.74 -4.54
CA ALA A 83 17.44 3.13 -3.29
C ALA A 83 18.47 3.45 -2.20
N SER A 84 18.18 4.53 -1.45
CA SER A 84 18.96 4.89 -0.26
C SER A 84 18.73 3.86 0.85
N LYS A 85 19.81 3.48 1.54
CA LYS A 85 19.79 2.52 2.65
C LYS A 85 20.48 3.09 3.87
N LYS A 86 19.83 2.94 5.02
CA LYS A 86 20.42 3.23 6.32
C LYS A 86 21.48 2.20 6.66
N ILE A 87 22.53 2.64 7.37
CA ILE A 87 23.61 1.77 7.85
C ILE A 87 23.60 1.81 9.37
N ILE A 88 23.62 0.65 9.99
CA ILE A 88 23.83 0.50 11.43
C ILE A 88 25.32 0.32 11.64
N TRP A 89 25.96 1.33 12.21
CA TRP A 89 27.42 1.36 12.41
C TRP A 89 27.85 0.72 13.72
N ASP A 90 28.98 0.01 13.69
CA ASP A 90 29.67 -0.54 14.87
C ASP A 90 30.53 0.57 15.51
N PHE A 91 29.92 1.35 16.42
CA PHE A 91 30.60 2.47 17.08
C PHE A 91 31.65 2.07 18.09
N ASP A 92 31.78 0.80 18.43
CA ASP A 92 32.80 0.34 19.38
C ASP A 92 34.21 0.31 18.74
N ARG A 93 34.29 0.44 17.41
CA ARG A 93 35.49 0.39 16.63
C ARG A 93 35.98 1.74 16.08
N ILE A 94 35.37 2.84 16.51
CA ILE A 94 35.75 4.18 16.07
C ILE A 94 35.99 5.10 17.26
N ASP A 95 37.07 5.86 17.23
CA ASP A 95 37.44 6.83 18.27
C ASP A 95 37.34 8.25 17.70
N PHE A 96 36.27 8.97 18.04
CA PHE A 96 36.04 10.35 17.62
C PHE A 96 37.00 11.36 18.29
N SER A 97 37.72 10.97 19.33
CA SER A 97 38.75 11.83 19.94
C SER A 97 40.05 11.83 19.15
N GLN A 98 40.30 10.80 18.34
CA GLN A 98 41.50 10.62 17.55
C GLN A 98 41.24 11.09 16.10
N LYS A 99 41.81 12.26 15.75
CA LYS A 99 41.70 12.83 14.41
C LYS A 99 42.43 12.01 13.35
N GLY A 100 41.92 12.06 12.11
CA GLY A 100 42.48 11.39 10.97
C GLY A 100 41.62 10.25 10.43
N LYS A 101 42.22 9.46 9.54
CA LYS A 101 41.51 8.37 8.87
C LYS A 101 41.30 7.16 9.77
N GLN A 102 40.10 6.68 9.85
CA GLN A 102 39.71 5.47 10.58
C GLN A 102 38.80 4.61 9.73
N LYS A 103 38.91 3.29 9.85
CA LYS A 103 38.00 2.33 9.26
C LYS A 103 36.83 2.07 10.20
N ILE A 104 35.60 2.06 9.67
CA ILE A 104 34.43 1.66 10.41
C ILE A 104 33.65 0.60 9.64
N TYR A 105 33.02 -0.28 10.41
CA TYR A 105 32.21 -1.37 9.92
C TYR A 105 30.72 -1.10 10.24
N GLY A 106 29.85 -1.60 9.39
CA GLY A 106 28.41 -1.48 9.59
C GLY A 106 27.63 -2.58 8.88
N GLU A 107 26.34 -2.55 9.08
CA GLU A 107 25.41 -3.44 8.41
C GLU A 107 24.29 -2.61 7.79
N ILE A 108 23.92 -2.91 6.54
CA ILE A 108 22.77 -2.29 5.89
C ILE A 108 21.52 -2.64 6.69
N TYR A 109 20.80 -1.64 7.12
CA TYR A 109 19.54 -1.82 7.83
C TYR A 109 18.47 -2.40 6.90
N CYS A 110 18.04 -3.60 7.21
CA CYS A 110 17.03 -4.35 6.46
C CYS A 110 16.09 -5.02 7.48
N PRO A 111 15.06 -4.30 7.95
CA PRO A 111 14.13 -4.84 8.94
C PRO A 111 13.35 -6.01 8.36
N HIS A 112 13.13 -7.02 9.18
CA HIS A 112 12.41 -8.23 8.84
C HIS A 112 11.01 -8.21 9.45
N PHE A 113 10.01 -8.40 8.61
CA PHE A 113 8.61 -8.57 9.02
C PHE A 113 8.16 -9.98 8.68
N ALA A 114 8.02 -10.83 9.69
CA ALA A 114 7.42 -12.14 9.47
C ALA A 114 5.93 -11.97 9.07
N PHE A 115 5.55 -12.59 7.96
CA PHE A 115 4.12 -12.67 7.59
C PHE A 115 3.47 -13.88 8.27
N PRO A 116 2.30 -13.71 8.92
CA PRO A 116 1.59 -12.47 9.14
C PRO A 116 2.10 -11.66 10.37
N ILE A 117 1.97 -10.32 10.33
CA ILE A 117 2.17 -9.47 11.50
C ILE A 117 0.95 -9.43 12.43
N ALA A 118 -0.23 -9.75 11.88
CA ALA A 118 -1.48 -9.88 12.62
C ALA A 118 -2.40 -10.88 11.91
N SER A 119 -2.71 -12.00 12.57
CA SER A 119 -3.64 -13.02 12.06
C SER A 119 -5.08 -12.57 12.25
N ASP A 120 -5.97 -12.99 11.32
CA ASP A 120 -7.39 -12.62 11.31
C ASP A 120 -7.63 -11.10 11.37
N ARG A 121 -6.68 -10.34 10.80
CA ARG A 121 -6.75 -8.88 10.63
C ARG A 121 -6.61 -8.57 9.15
N ALA A 122 -7.70 -8.13 8.54
CA ALA A 122 -7.76 -7.74 7.14
C ALA A 122 -7.68 -6.22 6.98
N ASP A 123 -7.47 -5.75 5.74
CA ASP A 123 -7.55 -4.34 5.39
C ASP A 123 -6.73 -3.44 6.34
N PRO A 124 -5.42 -3.74 6.52
CA PRO A 124 -4.60 -3.09 7.54
C PRO A 124 -4.17 -1.70 7.13
N ASP A 125 -4.25 -0.76 8.05
CA ASP A 125 -3.59 0.53 7.94
C ASP A 125 -2.59 0.73 9.08
N VAL A 126 -1.39 1.21 8.75
CA VAL A 126 -0.39 1.70 9.69
C VAL A 126 -0.15 3.17 9.42
N PHE A 127 -0.36 3.98 10.43
CA PHE A 127 -0.22 5.43 10.34
C PHE A 127 0.77 5.97 11.37
N LYS A 128 1.60 6.93 10.95
CA LYS A 128 2.53 7.62 11.85
C LYS A 128 1.95 8.96 12.29
N TRP A 129 1.72 9.12 13.60
CA TRP A 129 1.17 10.35 14.15
C TRP A 129 1.87 10.74 15.46
N LYS A 130 2.32 11.99 15.53
CA LYS A 130 3.04 12.55 16.70
C LYS A 130 4.19 11.67 17.21
N GLY A 131 4.96 11.10 16.26
CA GLY A 131 6.15 10.31 16.56
C GLY A 131 5.89 8.87 17.04
N LYS A 132 4.65 8.38 16.94
CA LYS A 132 4.25 7.00 17.22
C LYS A 132 3.63 6.37 15.96
N TYR A 133 3.68 5.05 15.90
CA TYR A 133 3.01 4.26 14.87
C TYR A 133 1.74 3.64 15.46
N TYR A 134 0.68 3.67 14.68
CA TYR A 134 -0.62 3.10 15.02
C TYR A 134 -1.02 2.11 13.93
N PHE A 135 -1.55 0.97 14.33
CA PHE A 135 -2.08 -0.05 13.44
C PHE A 135 -3.55 -0.26 13.75
N ILE A 136 -4.37 -0.33 12.72
CA ILE A 136 -5.79 -0.70 12.78
C ILE A 136 -6.11 -1.61 11.60
N ALA A 137 -7.12 -2.46 11.74
CA ALA A 137 -7.53 -3.40 10.69
C ALA A 137 -8.95 -3.90 10.93
N THR A 138 -9.59 -4.41 9.88
CA THR A 138 -10.82 -5.20 9.97
C THR A 138 -10.57 -6.45 10.81
N ASN A 139 -11.46 -6.73 11.77
CA ASN A 139 -11.33 -7.88 12.66
C ASN A 139 -12.15 -9.07 12.17
N ASP A 140 -11.54 -9.94 11.35
CA ASP A 140 -12.20 -11.15 10.84
C ASP A 140 -12.45 -12.19 11.95
N ALA A 141 -11.71 -12.13 13.08
CA ALA A 141 -11.83 -13.10 14.17
C ALA A 141 -13.19 -13.06 14.90
N ASP A 142 -13.88 -11.92 14.89
CA ASP A 142 -15.17 -11.75 15.54
C ASP A 142 -16.30 -11.39 14.56
N GLN A 143 -16.12 -11.68 13.29
CA GLN A 143 -17.06 -11.36 12.21
C GLN A 143 -17.28 -9.86 12.05
N ASN A 144 -16.21 -9.08 12.24
CA ASN A 144 -16.15 -7.63 12.01
C ASN A 144 -17.04 -6.80 12.96
N HIS A 145 -17.16 -7.23 14.22
CA HIS A 145 -17.93 -6.53 15.25
C HIS A 145 -17.12 -5.52 16.05
N THR A 146 -15.77 -5.58 15.99
CA THR A 146 -14.90 -4.68 16.75
C THR A 146 -13.74 -4.14 15.91
N LEU A 147 -13.27 -2.94 16.26
CA LEU A 147 -11.99 -2.38 15.81
C LEU A 147 -11.03 -2.31 16.99
N TYR A 148 -9.86 -2.91 16.81
CA TYR A 148 -8.74 -2.82 17.75
C TYR A 148 -7.61 -2.02 17.15
N MET A 149 -6.85 -1.35 18.01
CA MET A 149 -5.70 -0.54 17.64
C MET A 149 -4.46 -0.99 18.40
N ARG A 150 -3.30 -0.98 17.73
CA ARG A 150 -1.98 -1.13 18.35
C ARG A 150 -1.23 0.18 18.27
N GLN A 151 -0.32 0.43 19.24
CA GLN A 151 0.61 1.56 19.21
C GLN A 151 2.02 1.07 19.50
N ALA A 152 3.01 1.63 18.78
CA ALA A 152 4.42 1.32 18.97
C ALA A 152 5.30 2.56 18.73
N ASP A 153 6.57 2.48 19.15
CA ASP A 153 7.57 3.52 18.91
C ASP A 153 8.25 3.39 17.55
N SER A 154 8.24 2.19 16.97
CA SER A 154 8.73 1.90 15.63
C SER A 154 7.76 1.01 14.86
N ILE A 155 7.93 0.96 13.54
CA ILE A 155 7.08 0.13 12.68
C ILE A 155 7.31 -1.37 12.94
N GLU A 156 8.55 -1.76 13.32
CA GLU A 156 8.90 -3.15 13.63
C GLU A 156 8.21 -3.67 14.89
N GLU A 157 7.94 -2.79 15.85
CA GLU A 157 7.30 -3.15 17.12
C GLU A 157 5.79 -3.37 16.98
N ILE A 158 5.16 -2.90 15.90
CA ILE A 158 3.71 -2.99 15.66
C ILE A 158 3.20 -4.44 15.74
N ALA A 159 3.97 -5.39 15.21
CA ALA A 159 3.57 -6.80 15.20
C ALA A 159 3.37 -7.38 16.61
N ASN A 160 4.12 -6.88 17.60
CA ASN A 160 4.12 -7.37 18.98
C ASN A 160 3.41 -6.43 19.96
N ALA A 161 2.88 -5.29 19.49
CA ALA A 161 2.20 -4.32 20.33
C ALA A 161 0.83 -4.85 20.80
N SER A 162 0.45 -4.47 22.01
CA SER A 162 -0.85 -4.83 22.60
C SER A 162 -2.00 -4.12 21.89
N GLU A 163 -3.12 -4.82 21.74
CA GLU A 163 -4.36 -4.28 21.17
C GLU A 163 -5.21 -3.58 22.22
N SER A 164 -5.81 -2.44 21.86
CA SER A 164 -6.86 -1.76 22.62
C SER A 164 -8.13 -1.68 21.79
N LEU A 165 -9.26 -1.98 22.41
CA LEU A 165 -10.58 -1.86 21.76
C LEU A 165 -10.91 -0.37 21.53
N ILE A 166 -11.19 0.01 20.29
CA ILE A 166 -11.52 1.38 19.89
C ILE A 166 -13.00 1.53 19.58
N LEU A 167 -13.57 0.60 18.84
CA LEU A 167 -14.99 0.63 18.49
C LEU A 167 -15.58 -0.77 18.64
N ASP A 168 -16.80 -0.82 19.14
CA ASP A 168 -17.63 -2.02 19.27
C ASP A 168 -18.99 -1.72 18.65
N SER A 169 -19.49 -2.61 17.79
CA SER A 169 -20.73 -2.44 17.05
C SER A 169 -21.98 -2.28 17.93
N SER A 170 -21.89 -2.64 19.21
CA SER A 170 -22.98 -2.42 20.19
C SER A 170 -22.97 -1.04 20.85
N THR A 171 -21.92 -0.22 20.59
CA THR A 171 -21.73 1.06 21.30
C THR A 171 -22.70 2.14 20.85
N TYR A 172 -22.97 2.22 19.53
CA TYR A 172 -23.80 3.26 18.95
C TYR A 172 -24.97 2.63 18.16
N LYS A 173 -26.14 3.24 18.28
CA LYS A 173 -27.37 2.69 17.68
C LYS A 173 -27.34 2.57 16.15
N ASN A 174 -26.56 3.43 15.50
CA ASN A 174 -26.39 3.46 14.05
C ASN A 174 -25.22 2.58 13.54
N ILE A 175 -24.53 1.89 14.45
CA ILE A 175 -23.40 0.99 14.15
C ILE A 175 -23.79 -0.42 14.61
N GLY A 176 -24.21 -1.28 13.70
CA GLY A 176 -24.71 -2.63 14.04
C GLY A 176 -23.74 -3.76 13.72
N GLY A 177 -22.68 -3.51 12.95
CA GLY A 177 -21.68 -4.51 12.56
C GLY A 177 -20.96 -4.17 11.28
N LEU A 178 -20.28 -5.15 10.72
CA LEU A 178 -19.50 -5.04 9.48
C LEU A 178 -18.53 -3.85 9.52
N LEU A 179 -17.77 -3.75 10.64
CA LEU A 179 -16.76 -2.70 10.80
C LEU A 179 -15.57 -3.01 9.90
N TRP A 180 -15.57 -2.45 8.68
CA TRP A 180 -14.61 -2.77 7.64
C TRP A 180 -13.66 -1.64 7.29
N ALA A 181 -12.46 -2.03 6.85
CA ALA A 181 -11.46 -1.18 6.23
C ALA A 181 -11.24 0.15 6.97
N PRO A 182 -10.86 0.12 8.26
CA PRO A 182 -10.56 1.34 8.99
C PRO A 182 -9.23 1.94 8.52
N GLU A 183 -9.23 3.24 8.21
CA GLU A 183 -8.06 4.00 7.77
C GLU A 183 -7.87 5.26 8.63
N PHE A 184 -6.60 5.55 8.99
CA PHE A 184 -6.25 6.79 9.64
C PHE A 184 -5.99 7.91 8.63
N HIS A 185 -6.52 9.09 8.91
CA HIS A 185 -6.23 10.28 8.12
C HIS A 185 -6.04 11.50 9.01
N GLU A 186 -5.04 12.32 8.69
CA GLU A 186 -4.86 13.62 9.30
C GLU A 186 -5.47 14.71 8.42
N ILE A 187 -6.45 15.46 8.97
CA ILE A 187 -7.12 16.57 8.29
C ILE A 187 -6.99 17.80 9.19
N ASN A 188 -6.31 18.84 8.71
CA ASN A 188 -6.06 20.08 9.46
C ASN A 188 -5.50 19.84 10.88
N GLY A 189 -4.53 18.91 11.02
CA GLY A 189 -3.86 18.60 12.29
C GLY A 189 -4.69 17.77 13.27
N LYS A 190 -5.86 17.28 12.87
CA LYS A 190 -6.70 16.36 13.65
C LYS A 190 -6.66 14.97 13.07
N LEU A 191 -6.69 13.97 13.94
CA LEU A 191 -6.68 12.55 13.55
C LEU A 191 -8.11 12.04 13.40
N PHE A 192 -8.37 11.37 12.29
CA PHE A 192 -9.64 10.74 11.96
C PHE A 192 -9.44 9.25 11.69
N ILE A 193 -10.49 8.45 11.89
CA ILE A 193 -10.62 7.09 11.37
C ILE A 193 -11.82 7.09 10.44
N PHE A 194 -11.59 6.75 9.16
CA PHE A 194 -12.62 6.44 8.19
C PHE A 194 -12.81 4.92 8.18
N PHE A 195 -14.03 4.45 8.07
CA PHE A 195 -14.36 3.01 8.04
C PHE A 195 -15.75 2.81 7.45
N ALA A 196 -16.06 1.59 7.06
CA ALA A 196 -17.43 1.21 6.68
C ALA A 196 -18.13 0.52 7.85
N ALA A 197 -19.43 0.71 7.97
CA ALA A 197 -20.30 0.04 8.95
C ALA A 197 -21.74 -0.01 8.48
N THR A 198 -22.46 -1.06 8.89
CA THR A 198 -23.91 -1.16 8.69
C THR A 198 -24.68 -0.79 9.96
N SER A 199 -25.87 -0.27 9.78
CA SER A 199 -26.83 -0.09 10.89
C SER A 199 -27.60 -1.37 11.26
N GLY A 200 -27.36 -2.50 10.53
CA GLY A 200 -27.99 -3.80 10.82
C GLY A 200 -27.94 -4.79 9.67
N GLU A 201 -28.33 -4.39 8.47
CA GLU A 201 -28.35 -5.26 7.30
C GLU A 201 -27.16 -5.00 6.38
N PHE A 202 -26.62 -6.03 5.72
CA PHE A 202 -25.49 -5.90 4.78
C PHE A 202 -25.70 -4.81 3.72
N PHE A 203 -26.90 -4.72 3.16
CA PHE A 203 -27.24 -3.73 2.12
C PHE A 203 -27.36 -2.29 2.64
N TRP A 204 -27.15 -2.06 3.93
CA TRP A 204 -27.10 -0.72 4.56
C TRP A 204 -25.67 -0.35 4.98
N GLU A 205 -24.68 -0.99 4.37
CA GLU A 205 -23.27 -0.68 4.60
C GLU A 205 -22.91 0.70 4.03
N GLU A 206 -22.34 1.56 4.85
CA GLU A 206 -22.03 2.95 4.50
C GLU A 206 -20.70 3.38 5.09
N SER A 207 -20.05 4.33 4.39
CA SER A 207 -18.82 4.97 4.87
C SER A 207 -19.11 5.89 6.06
N HIS A 208 -18.30 5.77 7.10
CA HIS A 208 -18.36 6.53 8.35
C HIS A 208 -17.00 7.16 8.68
N VAL A 209 -17.01 8.17 9.54
CA VAL A 209 -15.82 8.80 10.09
C VAL A 209 -15.98 9.14 11.55
N MET A 210 -14.94 8.96 12.35
CA MET A 210 -14.83 9.46 13.73
C MET A 210 -13.55 10.24 13.91
N CYS A 211 -13.58 11.23 14.83
CA CYS A 211 -12.49 12.17 15.06
C CYS A 211 -11.93 11.98 16.47
N LEU A 212 -10.61 12.02 16.59
CA LEU A 212 -9.96 12.09 17.89
C LEU A 212 -10.18 13.47 18.50
N LYS A 213 -10.57 13.53 19.78
CA LYS A 213 -10.69 14.78 20.55
C LYS A 213 -9.34 15.49 20.63
N GLU A 214 -9.36 16.80 20.71
CA GLU A 214 -8.15 17.58 20.92
C GLU A 214 -7.42 17.15 22.21
N GLY A 215 -6.12 16.85 22.11
CA GLY A 215 -5.32 16.30 23.21
C GLY A 215 -5.65 14.86 23.62
N GLY A 216 -6.55 14.19 22.89
CA GLY A 216 -6.96 12.81 23.16
C GLY A 216 -5.84 11.81 22.91
N ASN A 217 -5.96 10.65 23.56
CA ASN A 217 -5.10 9.48 23.35
C ASN A 217 -5.77 8.55 22.34
N PRO A 218 -5.15 8.25 21.17
CA PRO A 218 -5.74 7.35 20.18
C PRO A 218 -6.09 5.96 20.72
N MET A 219 -5.33 5.47 21.70
CA MET A 219 -5.56 4.16 22.34
C MET A 219 -6.74 4.15 23.31
N ASN A 220 -7.35 5.30 23.59
CA ASN A 220 -8.50 5.41 24.49
C ASN A 220 -9.80 5.58 23.68
N ARG A 221 -10.65 4.57 23.65
CA ARG A 221 -11.94 4.60 22.93
C ARG A 221 -12.84 5.81 23.29
N ASN A 222 -12.75 6.32 24.53
CA ASN A 222 -13.57 7.44 24.98
C ASN A 222 -13.08 8.80 24.46
N ASP A 223 -11.90 8.84 23.82
CA ASP A 223 -11.34 10.06 23.25
C ASP A 223 -11.71 10.20 21.75
N TRP A 224 -12.37 9.20 21.17
CA TRP A 224 -12.95 9.28 19.83
C TRP A 224 -14.39 9.82 19.89
N SER A 225 -14.77 10.57 18.85
CA SER A 225 -16.15 11.04 18.71
C SER A 225 -17.08 9.89 18.33
N GLU A 226 -18.39 10.09 18.50
CA GLU A 226 -19.38 9.25 17.86
C GLU A 226 -19.16 9.22 16.33
N PRO A 227 -19.27 8.05 15.69
CA PRO A 227 -19.18 7.92 14.24
C PRO A 227 -20.26 8.73 13.52
N LYS A 228 -19.86 9.46 12.49
CA LYS A 228 -20.74 10.17 11.59
C LYS A 228 -20.71 9.52 10.22
N ARG A 229 -21.89 9.33 9.63
CA ARG A 229 -22.03 8.88 8.25
C ARG A 229 -21.51 9.94 7.28
N ILE A 230 -20.82 9.53 6.23
CA ILE A 230 -20.42 10.43 5.14
C ILE A 230 -21.67 10.79 4.32
N CYS A 231 -21.82 12.05 4.01
CA CYS A 231 -22.98 12.58 3.28
C CYS A 231 -22.57 13.50 2.11
N ARG A 232 -23.50 13.76 1.21
CA ARG A 232 -23.36 14.71 0.11
C ARG A 232 -23.28 16.16 0.60
N MET A 233 -23.04 17.10 -0.31
CA MET A 233 -22.94 18.54 0.00
C MET A 233 -24.21 19.11 0.66
N ASP A 234 -25.38 18.62 0.29
CA ASP A 234 -26.66 19.04 0.84
C ASP A 234 -27.06 18.31 2.13
N GLY A 235 -26.21 17.39 2.61
CA GLY A 235 -26.46 16.58 3.79
C GLY A 235 -27.28 15.31 3.52
N SER A 236 -27.65 15.04 2.28
CA SER A 236 -28.32 13.79 1.90
C SER A 236 -27.34 12.60 1.97
N GLU A 237 -27.91 11.40 1.96
CA GLU A 237 -27.14 10.15 1.94
C GLU A 237 -26.22 10.08 0.72
N LEU A 238 -25.04 9.50 0.90
CA LEU A 238 -24.07 9.34 -0.18
C LEU A 238 -24.66 8.46 -1.30
N CYS A 239 -25.37 7.40 -0.91
CA CYS A 239 -26.06 6.46 -1.78
C CYS A 239 -27.42 6.05 -1.21
N GLU A 240 -28.27 5.42 -2.03
CA GLU A 240 -29.58 4.91 -1.60
C GLU A 240 -29.40 3.62 -0.79
N ALA A 241 -29.61 3.70 0.53
CA ALA A 241 -29.53 2.56 1.43
C ALA A 241 -30.43 1.41 0.99
N GLY A 242 -29.97 0.18 1.12
CA GLY A 242 -30.68 -1.03 0.70
C GLY A 242 -30.53 -1.37 -0.79
N LYS A 243 -29.96 -0.50 -1.61
CA LYS A 243 -29.69 -0.74 -3.04
C LYS A 243 -28.22 -0.61 -3.40
N VAL A 244 -27.52 0.28 -2.73
CA VAL A 244 -26.12 0.64 -2.98
C VAL A 244 -25.41 0.71 -1.65
N ILE A 245 -24.23 0.09 -1.55
CA ILE A 245 -23.34 0.20 -0.39
C ILE A 245 -22.13 1.07 -0.73
N THR A 246 -21.54 1.71 0.30
CA THR A 246 -20.28 2.46 0.18
C THR A 246 -19.31 2.01 1.25
N LEU A 247 -18.06 1.74 0.87
CA LEU A 247 -17.02 1.19 1.73
C LEU A 247 -15.63 1.68 1.30
N ASP A 248 -14.61 1.37 2.09
CA ASP A 248 -13.18 1.56 1.78
C ASP A 248 -12.88 3.01 1.40
N MET A 249 -13.30 3.96 2.22
CA MET A 249 -13.10 5.38 1.92
C MET A 249 -11.73 5.85 2.40
N THR A 250 -10.83 6.16 1.45
CA THR A 250 -9.55 6.82 1.70
C THR A 250 -9.66 8.33 1.55
N CYS A 251 -8.82 9.08 2.28
CA CYS A 251 -8.73 10.54 2.22
C CYS A 251 -7.28 11.00 2.00
N PHE A 252 -7.07 12.00 1.17
CA PHE A 252 -5.74 12.57 0.91
C PHE A 252 -5.79 14.04 0.54
N LEU A 253 -4.69 14.74 0.83
CA LEU A 253 -4.47 16.14 0.42
C LEU A 253 -3.69 16.16 -0.90
N TRP A 254 -4.24 16.80 -1.94
CA TRP A 254 -3.59 16.98 -3.23
C TRP A 254 -3.85 18.37 -3.79
N GLN A 255 -2.79 19.11 -4.12
CA GLN A 255 -2.89 20.47 -4.65
C GLN A 255 -3.78 21.39 -3.77
N ASP A 256 -3.52 21.36 -2.45
CA ASP A 256 -4.20 22.19 -1.44
C ASP A 256 -5.70 21.91 -1.26
N GLU A 257 -6.21 20.79 -1.79
CA GLU A 257 -7.59 20.34 -1.60
C GLU A 257 -7.63 18.91 -1.04
N TYR A 258 -8.55 18.62 -0.13
CA TYR A 258 -8.81 17.28 0.34
C TYR A 258 -9.76 16.55 -0.61
N TYR A 259 -9.38 15.33 -0.93
CA TYR A 259 -10.18 14.42 -1.74
C TYR A 259 -10.45 13.13 -0.96
N VAL A 260 -11.58 12.50 -1.28
CA VAL A 260 -11.88 11.12 -0.88
C VAL A 260 -12.11 10.27 -2.11
N ILE A 261 -11.65 9.01 -2.04
CA ILE A 261 -12.00 7.96 -3.00
C ILE A 261 -12.61 6.82 -2.20
N TRP A 262 -13.69 6.24 -2.72
CA TRP A 262 -14.37 5.11 -2.06
C TRP A 262 -14.84 4.09 -3.08
N SER A 263 -15.11 2.89 -2.60
CA SER A 263 -15.79 1.85 -3.36
C SER A 263 -17.29 1.96 -3.18
N GLN A 264 -18.03 1.84 -4.27
CA GLN A 264 -19.48 1.87 -4.29
C GLN A 264 -20.01 0.71 -5.11
N ARG A 265 -20.82 -0.16 -4.51
CA ARG A 265 -21.42 -1.30 -5.19
C ARG A 265 -22.94 -1.18 -5.24
N GLN A 266 -23.48 -1.18 -6.45
CA GLN A 266 -24.92 -1.22 -6.68
C GLN A 266 -25.38 -2.67 -6.82
N PHE A 267 -26.39 -3.07 -6.03
CA PHE A 267 -26.99 -4.40 -6.09
C PHE A 267 -28.37 -4.42 -6.74
N VAL A 268 -29.12 -3.32 -6.64
CA VAL A 268 -30.51 -3.24 -7.11
C VAL A 268 -30.66 -2.10 -8.12
N PRO A 269 -31.34 -2.28 -9.26
CA PRO A 269 -32.06 -3.48 -9.70
C PRO A 269 -31.17 -4.59 -10.27
N VAL A 270 -29.91 -4.31 -10.56
CA VAL A 270 -28.92 -5.25 -11.09
C VAL A 270 -27.60 -5.01 -10.36
N ASP A 271 -26.89 -6.08 -10.00
CA ASP A 271 -25.55 -5.98 -9.45
C ASP A 271 -24.59 -5.50 -10.55
N LEU A 272 -24.08 -4.27 -10.40
CA LEU A 272 -23.12 -3.65 -11.32
C LEU A 272 -21.67 -3.87 -10.89
N GLY A 273 -21.44 -4.60 -9.79
CA GLY A 273 -20.15 -4.68 -9.15
C GLY A 273 -19.77 -3.41 -8.37
N ALA A 274 -18.57 -3.38 -7.84
CA ALA A 274 -18.05 -2.22 -7.13
C ALA A 274 -17.18 -1.37 -8.04
N TRP A 275 -17.38 -0.04 -7.99
CA TRP A 275 -16.66 0.96 -8.76
C TRP A 275 -16.06 2.00 -7.83
N LEU A 276 -14.93 2.58 -8.20
CA LEU A 276 -14.34 3.68 -7.46
C LEU A 276 -14.93 5.01 -7.88
N TYR A 277 -15.29 5.81 -6.88
CA TYR A 277 -15.73 7.19 -7.03
C TYR A 277 -14.77 8.12 -6.31
N ILE A 278 -14.69 9.37 -6.78
CA ILE A 278 -13.87 10.44 -6.20
C ILE A 278 -14.71 11.70 -6.00
N ALA A 279 -14.46 12.41 -4.91
CA ALA A 279 -15.03 13.74 -4.66
C ALA A 279 -14.06 14.59 -3.81
N LYS A 280 -14.28 15.91 -3.77
CA LYS A 280 -13.66 16.76 -2.75
C LYS A 280 -14.35 16.55 -1.41
N LEU A 281 -13.57 16.60 -0.33
CA LEU A 281 -14.06 16.54 1.06
C LEU A 281 -14.02 17.94 1.68
N ASP A 282 -15.02 18.24 2.53
CA ASP A 282 -15.00 19.46 3.33
C ASP A 282 -14.06 19.27 4.53
N GLU A 283 -12.96 20.00 4.54
CA GLU A 283 -11.92 19.92 5.60
C GLU A 283 -12.39 20.43 6.96
N ASN A 284 -13.51 21.17 7.02
CA ASN A 284 -14.10 21.67 8.28
C ASN A 284 -15.20 20.74 8.79
N GLU A 285 -15.85 20.02 7.88
CA GLU A 285 -16.85 18.98 8.16
C GLU A 285 -16.49 17.66 7.46
N PRO A 286 -15.45 16.91 7.92
CA PRO A 286 -14.91 15.75 7.19
C PRO A 286 -15.85 14.53 7.08
N TRP A 287 -17.10 14.72 7.40
CA TRP A 287 -18.21 13.80 7.11
C TRP A 287 -19.06 14.26 5.92
N LYS A 288 -18.65 15.32 5.21
CA LYS A 288 -19.41 15.95 4.13
C LYS A 288 -18.58 16.15 2.90
N LEU A 289 -19.14 15.79 1.75
CA LEU A 289 -18.50 16.09 0.47
C LEU A 289 -18.59 17.59 0.16
N LYS A 290 -17.60 18.11 -0.59
CA LYS A 290 -17.50 19.49 -1.09
C LYS A 290 -17.72 19.57 -2.61
N SER A 291 -17.86 18.42 -3.27
CA SER A 291 -18.19 18.29 -4.71
C SER A 291 -19.12 17.11 -4.96
N GLU A 292 -19.73 17.07 -6.14
CA GLU A 292 -20.43 15.87 -6.59
C GLU A 292 -19.46 14.70 -6.80
N PRO A 293 -19.88 13.45 -6.51
CA PRO A 293 -19.12 12.25 -6.83
C PRO A 293 -18.88 12.09 -8.33
N VAL A 294 -17.66 11.77 -8.69
CA VAL A 294 -17.25 11.43 -10.06
C VAL A 294 -16.80 9.99 -10.13
N LEU A 295 -17.28 9.24 -11.12
CA LEU A 295 -16.81 7.89 -11.38
C LEU A 295 -15.35 7.91 -11.81
N LEU A 296 -14.48 7.22 -11.05
CA LEU A 296 -13.04 7.16 -11.27
C LEU A 296 -12.63 5.88 -12.00
N SER A 297 -13.03 4.72 -11.50
CA SER A 297 -12.60 3.41 -12.03
C SER A 297 -13.72 2.38 -12.01
N LYS A 298 -13.65 1.44 -12.96
CA LYS A 298 -14.48 0.24 -13.05
C LYS A 298 -13.59 -0.97 -13.25
N PRO A 299 -14.02 -2.18 -12.87
CA PRO A 299 -13.28 -3.43 -13.10
C PRO A 299 -13.33 -3.84 -14.59
N GLU A 300 -12.65 -3.09 -15.44
CA GLU A 300 -12.71 -3.22 -16.91
C GLU A 300 -11.77 -4.30 -17.47
N PHE A 301 -10.70 -4.67 -16.73
CA PHE A 301 -9.72 -5.64 -17.16
C PHE A 301 -10.07 -7.07 -16.77
N GLY A 302 -9.65 -8.04 -17.56
CA GLY A 302 -9.92 -9.46 -17.28
C GLY A 302 -9.41 -9.92 -15.91
N TRP A 303 -8.27 -9.41 -15.45
CA TRP A 303 -7.72 -9.72 -14.12
C TRP A 303 -8.57 -9.17 -12.97
N ALA A 304 -9.38 -8.13 -13.22
CA ALA A 304 -10.25 -7.50 -12.23
C ALA A 304 -11.63 -8.20 -12.07
N ASN A 305 -11.89 -9.25 -12.85
CA ASN A 305 -13.22 -9.87 -12.95
C ASN A 305 -13.25 -11.35 -12.52
N ASN A 306 -12.22 -11.84 -11.83
CA ASN A 306 -12.20 -13.22 -11.37
C ASN A 306 -13.16 -13.40 -10.19
N HIS A 307 -14.15 -14.24 -10.36
CA HIS A 307 -15.24 -14.64 -9.45
C HIS A 307 -16.21 -13.51 -9.08
N THR A 308 -15.82 -12.25 -9.17
CA THR A 308 -16.68 -11.06 -9.06
C THR A 308 -16.04 -9.86 -9.78
N PHE A 309 -16.78 -8.80 -9.99
CA PHE A 309 -16.31 -7.60 -10.72
C PHE A 309 -16.32 -6.40 -9.77
N VAL A 310 -15.18 -6.19 -9.14
CA VAL A 310 -15.00 -5.09 -8.18
C VAL A 310 -13.67 -4.36 -8.43
N ASP A 311 -13.69 -3.03 -8.22
CA ASP A 311 -12.56 -2.20 -7.87
C ASP A 311 -12.88 -1.64 -6.48
N GLU A 312 -12.03 -1.94 -5.47
CA GLU A 312 -12.25 -1.58 -4.07
C GLU A 312 -10.93 -1.31 -3.34
N GLY A 313 -10.96 -0.99 -2.05
CA GLY A 313 -9.76 -0.76 -1.25
C GLY A 313 -8.79 0.27 -1.84
N PRO A 314 -9.24 1.47 -2.28
CA PRO A 314 -8.35 2.48 -2.82
C PRO A 314 -7.49 3.08 -1.71
N PHE A 315 -6.20 3.29 -1.95
CA PHE A 315 -5.33 4.05 -1.06
C PHE A 315 -4.35 4.93 -1.83
N ALA A 316 -4.16 6.16 -1.37
CA ALA A 316 -3.35 7.16 -2.05
C ALA A 316 -1.88 7.12 -1.60
N LEU A 317 -0.95 7.21 -2.56
CA LEU A 317 0.47 7.36 -2.33
C LEU A 317 1.00 8.54 -3.17
N ILE A 318 1.45 9.60 -2.50
CA ILE A 318 2.00 10.78 -3.16
C ILE A 318 3.53 10.68 -3.20
N ARG A 319 4.10 10.84 -4.40
CA ARG A 319 5.55 10.85 -4.58
C ARG A 319 5.95 11.89 -5.63
N GLY A 320 6.63 12.95 -5.18
CA GLY A 320 6.98 14.08 -6.06
C GLY A 320 5.76 14.73 -6.69
N ASP A 321 5.74 14.80 -8.00
CA ASP A 321 4.63 15.37 -8.78
C ASP A 321 3.62 14.34 -9.27
N LYS A 322 3.61 13.14 -8.69
CA LYS A 322 2.65 12.07 -9.01
C LYS A 322 1.82 11.68 -7.79
N LEU A 323 0.55 11.48 -8.02
CA LEU A 323 -0.37 10.81 -7.10
C LEU A 323 -0.68 9.43 -7.67
N PHE A 324 -0.37 8.41 -6.91
CA PHE A 324 -0.73 7.03 -7.16
C PHE A 324 -1.91 6.64 -6.27
N VAL A 325 -2.84 5.86 -6.81
CA VAL A 325 -3.89 5.21 -6.03
C VAL A 325 -3.84 3.73 -6.35
N THR A 326 -3.40 2.91 -5.39
CA THR A 326 -3.60 1.46 -5.49
C THR A 326 -5.03 1.14 -5.12
N PHE A 327 -5.55 0.10 -5.71
CA PHE A 327 -6.88 -0.43 -5.43
C PHE A 327 -6.86 -1.95 -5.63
N SER A 328 -7.84 -2.63 -5.09
CA SER A 328 -7.93 -4.07 -5.22
C SER A 328 -9.07 -4.48 -6.11
N SER A 329 -8.95 -5.66 -6.73
CA SER A 329 -9.95 -6.15 -7.69
C SER A 329 -10.12 -7.65 -7.61
N ALA A 330 -11.19 -8.15 -8.24
CA ALA A 330 -11.66 -9.53 -8.19
C ALA A 330 -12.22 -9.94 -6.82
N ALA A 331 -12.57 -11.21 -6.64
CA ALA A 331 -13.12 -11.68 -5.35
C ALA A 331 -12.06 -11.66 -4.25
N VAL A 332 -12.50 -11.41 -3.01
CA VAL A 332 -11.65 -11.44 -1.81
C VAL A 332 -11.34 -12.90 -1.44
N ASP A 333 -10.77 -13.63 -2.39
CA ASP A 333 -10.24 -14.99 -2.27
C ASP A 333 -8.82 -15.05 -2.85
N THR A 334 -8.37 -16.19 -3.34
CA THR A 334 -7.04 -16.31 -3.98
C THR A 334 -6.93 -15.58 -5.32
N SER A 335 -8.02 -15.08 -5.88
CA SER A 335 -8.01 -14.28 -7.11
C SER A 335 -7.86 -12.77 -6.88
N TYR A 336 -7.88 -12.32 -5.62
CA TYR A 336 -7.71 -10.92 -5.26
C TYR A 336 -6.37 -10.37 -5.73
N VAL A 337 -6.38 -9.19 -6.33
CA VAL A 337 -5.23 -8.57 -6.98
C VAL A 337 -5.20 -7.07 -6.74
N VAL A 338 -4.03 -6.45 -6.93
CA VAL A 338 -3.84 -5.00 -6.76
C VAL A 338 -3.65 -4.33 -8.11
N GLY A 339 -4.46 -3.31 -8.41
CA GLY A 339 -4.32 -2.42 -9.55
C GLY A 339 -3.72 -1.06 -9.18
N LEU A 340 -3.47 -0.23 -10.18
CA LEU A 340 -2.89 1.10 -10.03
C LEU A 340 -3.59 2.12 -10.91
N LEU A 341 -3.96 3.24 -10.30
CA LEU A 341 -4.31 4.51 -10.96
C LEU A 341 -3.21 5.53 -10.68
N GLN A 342 -2.95 6.43 -11.63
CA GLN A 342 -2.00 7.52 -11.43
C GLN A 342 -2.43 8.80 -12.13
N ILE A 343 -2.10 9.94 -11.53
CA ILE A 343 -2.32 11.27 -12.07
C ILE A 343 -1.12 12.17 -11.77
N GLU A 344 -0.79 13.06 -12.69
CA GLU A 344 0.28 14.04 -12.52
C GLU A 344 -0.25 15.33 -11.88
N LYS A 345 0.61 16.01 -11.13
CA LYS A 345 0.34 17.34 -10.57
C LYS A 345 -0.02 18.34 -11.66
N GLY A 346 -0.92 19.26 -11.35
CA GLY A 346 -1.45 20.24 -12.29
C GLY A 346 -2.68 19.77 -13.06
N LYS A 347 -3.01 18.47 -12.98
CA LYS A 347 -4.25 17.94 -13.57
C LYS A 347 -5.36 17.89 -12.52
N ASN A 348 -6.61 18.05 -12.97
CA ASN A 348 -7.80 17.99 -12.11
C ASN A 348 -8.16 16.54 -11.80
N PRO A 349 -8.15 16.10 -10.52
CA PRO A 349 -8.51 14.72 -10.17
C PRO A 349 -9.98 14.35 -10.43
N LEU A 350 -10.87 15.33 -10.54
CA LEU A 350 -12.29 15.09 -10.84
C LEU A 350 -12.57 14.88 -12.35
N GLU A 351 -11.53 14.89 -13.18
CA GLU A 351 -11.63 14.57 -14.60
C GLU A 351 -11.04 13.17 -14.82
N ARG A 352 -11.87 12.17 -15.05
CA ARG A 352 -11.48 10.75 -15.19
C ARG A 352 -10.38 10.55 -16.24
N GLU A 353 -10.44 11.26 -17.34
CA GLU A 353 -9.48 11.20 -18.46
C GLU A 353 -8.06 11.64 -18.09
N ASN A 354 -7.89 12.35 -16.98
CA ASN A 354 -6.57 12.74 -16.47
C ASN A 354 -5.86 11.58 -15.75
N TRP A 355 -6.59 10.53 -15.40
CA TRP A 355 -6.06 9.35 -14.72
C TRP A 355 -5.64 8.28 -15.72
N LYS A 356 -4.50 7.68 -15.45
CA LYS A 356 -4.00 6.50 -16.16
C LYS A 356 -4.19 5.27 -15.27
N LYS A 357 -4.93 4.27 -15.77
CA LYS A 357 -5.08 2.95 -15.13
C LYS A 357 -4.09 1.97 -15.76
N THR A 358 -3.35 1.24 -14.93
CA THR A 358 -2.39 0.23 -15.38
C THR A 358 -3.13 -1.00 -15.92
N GLY A 359 -2.70 -1.54 -17.06
CA GLY A 359 -3.36 -2.67 -17.74
C GLY A 359 -3.02 -4.05 -17.15
N TYR A 360 -2.19 -4.11 -16.10
CA TYR A 360 -1.78 -5.33 -15.41
C TYR A 360 -1.79 -5.10 -13.88
N PRO A 361 -1.98 -6.16 -13.07
CA PRO A 361 -1.95 -6.03 -11.63
C PRO A 361 -0.52 -5.87 -11.09
N LEU A 362 -0.35 -5.10 -10.01
CA LEU A 362 0.93 -4.95 -9.29
C LEU A 362 1.23 -6.14 -8.38
N LEU A 363 0.17 -6.73 -7.80
CA LEU A 363 0.25 -7.90 -6.92
C LEU A 363 -0.85 -8.90 -7.27
N SER A 364 -0.52 -10.17 -7.10
CA SER A 364 -1.43 -11.31 -7.19
C SER A 364 -0.92 -12.45 -6.31
N SER A 365 -1.67 -13.53 -6.19
CA SER A 365 -1.23 -14.77 -5.50
C SER A 365 0.04 -15.42 -6.08
N ARG A 366 0.57 -14.90 -7.18
CA ARG A 366 1.82 -15.37 -7.81
C ARG A 366 3.02 -14.49 -7.52
N SER A 367 2.80 -13.30 -6.95
CA SER A 367 3.85 -12.32 -6.71
C SER A 367 4.79 -12.75 -5.59
N ILE A 368 4.22 -13.26 -4.48
CA ILE A 368 5.00 -13.66 -3.30
C ILE A 368 4.61 -15.08 -2.90
N LYS A 369 5.62 -15.94 -2.79
CA LYS A 369 5.42 -17.32 -2.38
C LYS A 369 4.85 -17.43 -0.96
N GLY A 370 3.72 -18.12 -0.82
CA GLY A 370 3.05 -18.33 0.48
C GLY A 370 2.08 -17.22 0.86
N GLU A 371 1.84 -16.25 -0.02
CA GLU A 371 0.85 -15.19 0.16
C GLU A 371 -0.19 -15.27 -0.96
N PHE A 372 -1.45 -15.43 -0.58
CA PHE A 372 -2.55 -15.63 -1.53
C PHE A 372 -3.62 -14.55 -1.37
N GLY A 373 -4.18 -14.07 -2.47
CA GLY A 373 -5.20 -13.04 -2.48
C GLY A 373 -4.70 -11.76 -1.81
N THR A 374 -3.54 -11.28 -2.25
CA THR A 374 -2.89 -10.07 -1.73
C THR A 374 -3.61 -8.82 -2.21
N GLY A 375 -3.90 -7.91 -1.29
CA GLY A 375 -4.56 -6.65 -1.63
C GLY A 375 -4.89 -5.78 -0.43
N HIS A 376 -5.76 -4.81 -0.66
CA HIS A 376 -6.19 -3.80 0.28
C HIS A 376 -5.00 -3.09 0.94
N ASN A 377 -4.28 -2.34 0.10
CA ASN A 377 -3.01 -1.72 0.44
C ASN A 377 -3.20 -0.38 1.14
N ALA A 378 -2.38 -0.11 2.15
CA ALA A 378 -2.19 1.22 2.71
C ALA A 378 -0.70 1.54 2.81
N TYR A 379 -0.33 2.81 3.00
CA TYR A 379 1.07 3.22 3.00
C TYR A 379 1.42 4.09 4.19
N VAL A 380 2.56 3.82 4.79
CA VAL A 380 3.17 4.67 5.81
C VAL A 380 4.60 5.03 5.41
N ILE A 381 5.03 6.24 5.75
CA ILE A 381 6.40 6.73 5.52
C ILE A 381 7.08 6.82 6.89
N ASP A 382 8.22 6.12 7.05
CA ASP A 382 8.99 6.16 8.28
C ASP A 382 9.84 7.45 8.41
N GLU A 383 10.62 7.55 9.49
CA GLU A 383 11.50 8.68 9.77
C GLU A 383 12.69 8.82 8.81
N ASP A 384 13.07 7.75 8.15
CA ASP A 384 14.13 7.73 7.13
C ASP A 384 13.58 7.99 5.71
N GLY A 385 12.26 8.24 5.57
CA GLY A 385 11.58 8.48 4.30
C GLY A 385 11.31 7.21 3.48
N VAL A 386 11.43 6.04 4.08
CA VAL A 386 11.10 4.77 3.43
C VAL A 386 9.59 4.56 3.42
N VAL A 387 9.05 4.21 2.28
CA VAL A 387 7.63 3.88 2.12
C VAL A 387 7.41 2.41 2.43
N TRP A 388 6.48 2.14 3.32
CA TRP A 388 6.03 0.80 3.70
C TRP A 388 4.60 0.59 3.23
N ASN A 389 4.37 -0.55 2.62
CA ASN A 389 3.05 -1.03 2.21
C ASN A 389 2.52 -1.98 3.27
N THR A 390 1.36 -1.67 3.83
CA THR A 390 0.56 -2.63 4.58
C THR A 390 -0.50 -3.23 3.66
N TYR A 391 -0.80 -4.49 3.83
CA TYR A 391 -1.73 -5.23 2.97
C TYR A 391 -2.27 -6.43 3.72
N HIS A 392 -3.36 -7.01 3.25
CA HIS A 392 -3.70 -8.34 3.68
C HIS A 392 -3.34 -9.40 2.63
N ALA A 393 -3.08 -10.60 3.10
CA ALA A 393 -2.98 -11.82 2.30
C ALA A 393 -3.42 -13.01 3.13
N ARG A 394 -3.51 -14.17 2.51
CA ARG A 394 -3.79 -15.45 3.18
C ARG A 394 -2.50 -16.27 3.23
N PRO A 395 -2.07 -16.79 4.39
CA PRO A 395 -0.89 -17.66 4.48
C PRO A 395 -1.10 -19.05 3.86
N GLY A 396 -2.29 -19.31 3.35
CA GLY A 396 -2.67 -20.50 2.59
C GLY A 396 -4.00 -20.27 1.89
N THR A 397 -4.30 -21.02 0.84
CA THR A 397 -5.47 -20.80 -0.03
C THR A 397 -6.82 -20.81 0.69
N GLN A 398 -6.90 -21.48 1.85
CA GLN A 398 -8.11 -21.58 2.68
C GLN A 398 -7.94 -20.89 4.04
N ALA A 399 -6.79 -20.24 4.28
CA ALA A 399 -6.54 -19.53 5.53
C ALA A 399 -7.32 -18.21 5.57
N PRO A 400 -7.62 -17.66 6.77
CA PRO A 400 -8.19 -16.33 6.90
C PRO A 400 -7.23 -15.25 6.38
N ARG A 401 -7.77 -14.06 6.10
CA ARG A 401 -6.99 -12.88 5.76
C ARG A 401 -6.13 -12.47 6.95
N SER A 402 -4.92 -12.09 6.69
CA SER A 402 -3.95 -11.72 7.72
C SER A 402 -3.11 -10.55 7.21
N SER A 403 -2.73 -9.64 8.09
CA SER A 403 -1.98 -8.44 7.74
C SER A 403 -0.51 -8.73 7.51
N GLY A 404 0.06 -8.07 6.52
CA GLY A 404 1.48 -8.04 6.22
C GLY A 404 2.01 -6.62 6.07
N ILE A 405 3.33 -6.49 6.11
CA ILE A 405 4.05 -5.24 5.87
C ILE A 405 5.25 -5.51 4.96
N ARG A 406 5.48 -4.64 3.97
CA ARG A 406 6.62 -4.76 3.05
C ARG A 406 7.07 -3.40 2.56
N ARG A 407 8.39 -3.25 2.35
CA ARG A 407 8.95 -2.03 1.78
C ARG A 407 8.47 -1.84 0.34
N VAL A 408 8.10 -0.61 -0.02
CA VAL A 408 7.81 -0.22 -1.39
C VAL A 408 9.11 0.15 -2.09
N HIS A 409 9.34 -0.43 -3.24
CA HIS A 409 10.34 0.01 -4.19
C HIS A 409 9.67 0.82 -5.32
N PHE A 410 10.45 1.52 -6.12
CA PHE A 410 9.94 2.27 -7.28
C PHE A 410 10.74 1.89 -8.51
N ASP A 411 10.03 1.53 -9.58
CA ASP A 411 10.61 1.09 -10.83
C ASP A 411 11.19 2.23 -11.68
N VAL A 412 11.61 1.89 -12.89
CA VAL A 412 12.24 2.83 -13.86
C VAL A 412 11.32 3.98 -14.29
N ASP A 413 10.00 3.86 -14.11
CA ASP A 413 9.02 4.92 -14.37
C ASP A 413 8.61 5.66 -13.10
N GLY A 414 9.16 5.24 -11.95
CA GLY A 414 8.81 5.74 -10.63
C GLY A 414 7.46 5.24 -10.12
N GLU A 415 6.91 4.18 -10.69
CA GLU A 415 5.68 3.52 -10.21
C GLU A 415 6.01 2.58 -9.03
N PRO A 416 5.07 2.39 -8.07
CA PRO A 416 5.30 1.53 -6.92
C PRO A 416 5.44 0.06 -7.30
N VAL A 417 6.42 -0.59 -6.69
CA VAL A 417 6.70 -2.02 -6.77
C VAL A 417 6.46 -2.62 -5.40
N LEU A 418 5.52 -3.53 -5.29
CA LEU A 418 5.00 -4.06 -4.04
C LEU A 418 5.46 -5.50 -3.75
N ASP A 419 6.12 -6.14 -4.69
CA ASP A 419 6.57 -7.53 -4.64
C ASP A 419 8.08 -7.72 -4.40
N LEU A 420 8.83 -6.65 -4.10
CA LEU A 420 10.23 -6.76 -3.74
C LEU A 420 10.37 -7.38 -2.35
N THR A 421 10.81 -8.64 -2.29
CA THR A 421 11.02 -9.34 -1.03
C THR A 421 12.27 -8.84 -0.30
N GLU A 422 12.35 -9.07 1.00
CA GLU A 422 13.52 -8.68 1.82
C GLU A 422 14.82 -9.33 1.32
N GLU A 423 14.74 -10.60 0.88
CA GLU A 423 15.92 -11.31 0.37
C GLU A 423 16.45 -10.68 -0.93
N ASN A 424 15.57 -10.12 -1.76
CA ASN A 424 15.92 -9.44 -2.99
C ASN A 424 16.25 -7.95 -2.79
N ASP A 425 15.74 -7.34 -1.70
CA ASP A 425 15.96 -5.93 -1.39
C ASP A 425 17.40 -5.62 -0.99
N VAL A 426 18.02 -6.51 -0.18
CA VAL A 426 19.47 -6.49 0.10
C VAL A 426 19.97 -7.92 0.23
N LEU A 427 20.78 -8.36 -0.75
CA LEU A 427 21.36 -9.70 -0.72
C LEU A 427 22.29 -9.86 0.48
N LYS A 428 22.33 -11.06 1.06
CA LYS A 428 23.12 -11.35 2.29
C LYS A 428 24.59 -10.98 2.16
N GLU A 429 25.18 -11.19 0.99
CA GLU A 429 26.57 -10.85 0.68
C GLU A 429 26.87 -9.36 0.69
N PHE A 430 25.85 -8.51 0.51
CA PHE A 430 25.99 -7.05 0.50
C PHE A 430 25.58 -6.37 1.81
N ARG A 431 25.09 -7.11 2.80
CA ARG A 431 24.62 -6.52 4.06
C ARG A 431 25.74 -5.92 4.90
N LYS A 432 26.94 -6.53 4.91
CA LYS A 432 28.10 -6.03 5.67
C LYS A 432 28.88 -5.05 4.84
N VAL A 433 29.20 -3.89 5.43
CA VAL A 433 29.89 -2.79 4.77
C VAL A 433 31.08 -2.31 5.61
N GLU A 434 32.12 -1.84 4.93
CA GLU A 434 33.28 -1.20 5.52
C GLU A 434 33.56 0.10 4.76
N ILE A 435 33.84 1.18 5.49
CA ILE A 435 34.28 2.46 4.90
C ILE A 435 35.44 3.06 5.67
N GLU A 436 36.21 3.91 5.00
CA GLU A 436 37.20 4.79 5.63
C GLU A 436 36.57 6.18 5.81
N VAL A 437 36.61 6.71 7.02
CA VAL A 437 36.12 8.06 7.37
C VAL A 437 37.26 8.90 7.92
N GLU A 438 37.23 10.20 7.71
CA GLU A 438 38.17 11.17 8.28
C GLU A 438 37.50 11.86 9.47
N ILE A 439 38.05 11.61 10.70
CA ILE A 439 37.63 12.31 11.93
C ILE A 439 38.26 13.69 11.95
N GLN A 440 37.45 14.74 12.07
CA GLN A 440 37.87 16.15 12.08
C GLN A 440 37.92 16.78 13.47
#